data_c25162f5ca966495cf7ada8ecf327756
#
_entry.id   c25162f5ca966495cf7ada8ecf327756
#
_cell.length_a   1.000
_cell.length_b   1.000
_cell.length_c   1.000
_cell.angle_alpha   90.00
_cell.angle_beta   90.00
_cell.angle_gamma   90.00
#
_symmetry.space_group_name_H-M   'P 1'
#
loop_
_entity.id
_entity.type
_entity.pdbx_description
1 polymer ?
#
loop_
_entity_poly.entity_id
_entity_poly.type
_entity_poly.pdbx_seq_one_letter_code
_entity_poly.pdbx_strand_id
1 'polypeptide(L)'
;MGSGRPIIEEDLWEPAPENQAATFCKAVEKAWNNELKTKSPSIGRAFLNSNKHWILQLIVYQCSMFVLQFSVPIVMGYFIDWFSDPENNELPKIVNFDADGYIWAALLSFLSFLCAFQQYPFYQYQRVKGSNFLKLFYS
;
A
#
# COMPACT_ATOMS: atom_id res chain seq x y z
N MET A 1 30.04 16.20 14.13
CA MET A 1 30.48 16.00 15.53
C MET A 1 29.24 15.70 16.35
N GLY A 2 29.01 14.42 16.73
CA GLY A 2 27.91 14.05 17.62
C GLY A 2 28.18 14.55 19.03
N SER A 3 27.19 15.15 19.70
CA SER A 3 27.31 15.51 21.11
C SER A 3 27.51 14.22 21.90
N GLY A 4 28.58 14.11 22.64
CA GLY A 4 28.95 12.90 23.38
C GLY A 4 28.08 12.59 24.62
N ARG A 5 26.86 13.14 24.73
CA ARG A 5 25.90 12.79 25.77
C ARG A 5 24.96 11.66 25.29
N PRO A 6 24.57 10.74 26.16
CA PRO A 6 23.56 9.76 25.86
C PRO A 6 22.24 10.46 25.50
N ILE A 7 21.51 9.90 24.53
CA ILE A 7 20.18 10.37 24.12
C ILE A 7 19.24 10.11 25.29
N ILE A 8 18.64 11.17 25.84
CA ILE A 8 17.63 11.09 26.89
C ILE A 8 16.24 11.10 26.23
N GLU A 9 15.23 10.61 26.98
CA GLU A 9 13.83 10.52 26.48
C GLU A 9 13.26 11.87 26.02
N GLU A 10 13.74 12.96 26.60
CA GLU A 10 13.41 14.35 26.23
C GLU A 10 13.95 14.77 24.84
N ASP A 11 14.99 14.09 24.34
CA ASP A 11 15.59 14.32 23.02
C ASP A 11 14.82 13.59 21.90
N LEU A 12 13.84 12.74 22.25
CA LEU A 12 13.03 12.01 21.28
C LEU A 12 11.82 12.84 20.87
N TRP A 13 11.60 12.90 19.57
CA TRP A 13 10.40 13.53 19.03
C TRP A 13 9.15 12.82 19.53
N GLU A 14 8.22 13.57 20.09
CA GLU A 14 6.90 13.03 20.42
C GLU A 14 6.22 12.58 19.11
N PRO A 15 5.80 11.31 19.01
CA PRO A 15 5.06 10.85 17.85
C PRO A 15 3.73 11.59 17.76
N ALA A 16 3.27 11.89 16.55
CA ALA A 16 1.97 12.50 16.34
C ALA A 16 0.87 11.76 17.14
N PRO A 17 -0.12 12.46 17.68
CA PRO A 17 -1.11 11.89 18.62
C PRO A 17 -1.85 10.68 18.04
N GLU A 18 -2.04 10.65 16.72
CA GLU A 18 -2.61 9.51 16.00
C GLU A 18 -1.69 8.27 15.93
N ASN A 19 -0.40 8.46 16.15
CA ASN A 19 0.63 7.41 16.15
C ASN A 19 1.05 7.00 17.57
N GLN A 20 0.42 7.53 18.59
CA GLN A 20 0.69 7.12 19.98
C GLN A 20 0.10 5.74 20.24
N ALA A 21 0.93 4.85 20.80
CA ALA A 21 0.52 3.50 21.18
C ALA A 21 -0.71 3.51 22.10
N ALA A 22 -0.79 4.47 23.03
CA ALA A 22 -1.91 4.60 23.97
C ALA A 22 -3.28 4.80 23.27
N THR A 23 -3.33 5.56 22.17
CA THR A 23 -4.56 5.79 21.41
C THR A 23 -5.00 4.50 20.73
N PHE A 24 -4.05 3.77 20.15
CA PHE A 24 -4.31 2.49 19.52
C PHE A 24 -4.77 1.41 20.52
N CYS A 25 -4.10 1.31 21.68
CA CYS A 25 -4.46 0.39 22.75
C CYS A 25 -5.89 0.63 23.24
N LYS A 26 -6.27 1.88 23.49
CA LYS A 26 -7.64 2.23 23.92
C LYS A 26 -8.71 1.82 22.89
N ALA A 27 -8.41 1.95 21.59
CA ALA A 27 -9.34 1.53 20.54
C ALA A 27 -9.54 0.01 20.51
N VAL A 28 -8.45 -0.76 20.66
CA VAL A 28 -8.49 -2.22 20.71
C VAL A 28 -9.17 -2.71 21.98
N GLU A 29 -8.86 -2.10 23.14
CA GLU A 29 -9.49 -2.42 24.43
C GLU A 29 -11.03 -2.19 24.37
N LYS A 30 -11.46 -1.07 23.81
CA LYS A 30 -12.88 -0.80 23.62
C LYS A 30 -13.54 -1.86 22.73
N ALA A 31 -12.90 -2.26 21.64
CA ALA A 31 -13.40 -3.30 20.75
C ALA A 31 -13.44 -4.66 21.46
N TRP A 32 -12.44 -4.99 22.28
CA TRP A 32 -12.38 -6.19 23.07
C TRP A 32 -13.50 -6.26 24.11
N ASN A 33 -13.74 -5.18 24.86
CA ASN A 33 -14.82 -5.08 25.84
C ASN A 33 -16.21 -5.25 25.19
N ASN A 34 -16.37 -4.86 23.93
CA ASN A 34 -17.60 -5.13 23.18
C ASN A 34 -17.69 -6.60 22.75
N GLU A 35 -16.56 -7.20 22.36
CA GLU A 35 -16.51 -8.60 21.94
C GLU A 35 -16.77 -9.57 23.09
N LEU A 36 -16.35 -9.23 24.31
CA LEU A 36 -16.63 -10.02 25.53
C LEU A 36 -18.13 -10.20 25.83
N LYS A 37 -18.99 -9.33 25.28
CA LYS A 37 -20.45 -9.45 25.41
C LYS A 37 -21.04 -10.50 24.45
N THR A 38 -20.23 -11.06 23.56
CA THR A 38 -20.66 -12.05 22.57
C THR A 38 -20.51 -13.48 23.13
N LYS A 39 -21.32 -14.43 22.66
CA LYS A 39 -21.26 -15.83 23.12
C LYS A 39 -19.93 -16.54 22.91
N SER A 40 -19.15 -16.08 21.92
CA SER A 40 -17.81 -16.61 21.60
C SER A 40 -16.85 -15.46 21.31
N PRO A 41 -16.22 -14.88 22.35
CA PRO A 41 -15.30 -13.77 22.18
C PRO A 41 -14.04 -14.21 21.42
N SER A 42 -13.60 -13.40 20.45
CA SER A 42 -12.41 -13.65 19.65
C SER A 42 -11.59 -12.37 19.54
N ILE A 43 -10.32 -12.45 19.96
CA ILE A 43 -9.38 -11.33 19.91
C ILE A 43 -9.12 -10.87 18.46
N GLY A 44 -9.07 -11.81 17.52
CA GLY A 44 -8.94 -11.50 16.10
C GLY A 44 -10.10 -10.68 15.56
N ARG A 45 -11.35 -11.00 15.98
CA ARG A 45 -12.54 -10.24 15.58
C ARG A 45 -12.55 -8.85 16.20
N ALA A 46 -12.19 -8.72 17.47
CA ALA A 46 -12.05 -7.42 18.14
C ALA A 46 -11.03 -6.53 17.42
N PHE A 47 -9.87 -7.09 17.06
CA PHE A 47 -8.84 -6.40 16.32
C PHE A 47 -9.30 -5.96 14.92
N LEU A 48 -9.95 -6.85 14.17
CA LEU A 48 -10.51 -6.54 12.84
C LEU A 48 -11.54 -5.42 12.92
N ASN A 49 -12.43 -5.47 13.89
CA ASN A 49 -13.47 -4.46 14.11
C ASN A 49 -12.90 -3.11 14.50
N SER A 50 -11.85 -3.08 15.34
CA SER A 50 -11.16 -1.86 15.74
C SER A 50 -10.48 -1.17 14.56
N ASN A 51 -9.95 -1.95 13.61
CA ASN A 51 -9.12 -1.47 12.51
C ASN A 51 -9.76 -1.63 11.13
N LYS A 52 -11.08 -1.87 11.06
CA LYS A 52 -11.79 -2.20 9.81
C LYS A 52 -11.54 -1.21 8.67
N HIS A 53 -11.53 0.09 8.94
CA HIS A 53 -11.29 1.11 7.91
C HIS A 53 -9.87 1.05 7.37
N TRP A 54 -8.89 0.88 8.24
CA TRP A 54 -7.51 0.73 7.84
C TRP A 54 -7.29 -0.54 7.01
N ILE A 55 -7.86 -1.67 7.46
CA ILE A 55 -7.77 -2.95 6.74
C ILE A 55 -8.45 -2.84 5.37
N LEU A 56 -9.62 -2.21 5.29
CA LEU A 56 -10.31 -1.98 4.02
C LEU A 56 -9.47 -1.13 3.07
N GLN A 57 -8.87 -0.04 3.56
CA GLN A 57 -7.96 0.78 2.76
C GLN A 57 -6.76 -0.02 2.25
N LEU A 58 -6.16 -0.87 3.10
CA LEU A 58 -5.08 -1.76 2.69
C LEU A 58 -5.49 -2.70 1.57
N ILE A 59 -6.67 -3.33 1.68
CA ILE A 59 -7.18 -4.26 0.68
C ILE A 59 -7.40 -3.55 -0.65
N VAL A 60 -8.11 -2.40 -0.64
CA VAL A 60 -8.36 -1.62 -1.86
C VAL A 60 -7.05 -1.20 -2.52
N TYR A 61 -6.11 -0.72 -1.73
CA TYR A 61 -4.81 -0.31 -2.23
C TYR A 61 -4.03 -1.49 -2.81
N GLN A 62 -4.01 -2.62 -2.12
CA GLN A 62 -3.33 -3.83 -2.59
C GLN A 62 -3.95 -4.36 -3.88
N CYS A 63 -5.28 -4.37 -3.98
CA CYS A 63 -5.96 -4.75 -5.21
C CYS A 63 -5.58 -3.83 -6.38
N SER A 64 -5.53 -2.51 -6.16
CA SER A 64 -5.11 -1.57 -7.21
C SER A 64 -3.67 -1.78 -7.65
N MET A 65 -2.76 -2.11 -6.72
CA MET A 65 -1.38 -2.48 -7.03
C MET A 65 -1.30 -3.74 -7.88
N PHE A 66 -2.06 -4.78 -7.55
CA PHE A 66 -2.11 -6.00 -8.36
C PHE A 66 -2.57 -5.71 -9.79
N VAL A 67 -3.64 -4.93 -9.96
CA VAL A 67 -4.13 -4.56 -11.29
C VAL A 67 -3.04 -3.86 -12.10
N LEU A 68 -2.34 -2.88 -11.52
CA LEU A 68 -1.25 -2.19 -12.19
C LEU A 68 -0.08 -3.12 -12.53
N GLN A 69 0.34 -3.97 -11.60
CA GLN A 69 1.45 -4.91 -11.82
C GLN A 69 1.14 -5.94 -12.91
N PHE A 70 -0.10 -6.43 -12.99
CA PHE A 70 -0.50 -7.33 -14.07
C PHE A 70 -0.69 -6.62 -15.41
N SER A 71 -1.02 -5.34 -15.41
CA SER A 71 -1.15 -4.55 -16.64
C SER A 71 0.19 -4.36 -17.34
N VAL A 72 1.29 -4.23 -16.60
CA VAL A 72 2.64 -4.00 -17.18
C VAL A 72 3.06 -5.13 -18.13
N PRO A 73 3.05 -6.43 -17.74
CA PRO A 73 3.44 -7.50 -18.66
C PRO A 73 2.48 -7.67 -19.83
N ILE A 74 1.19 -7.36 -19.68
CA ILE A 74 0.21 -7.40 -20.78
C ILE A 74 0.57 -6.33 -21.83
N VAL A 75 0.79 -5.09 -21.40
CA VAL A 75 1.18 -4.00 -22.30
C VAL A 75 2.54 -4.27 -22.92
N MET A 76 3.47 -4.86 -22.16
CA MET A 76 4.77 -5.27 -22.68
C MET A 76 4.65 -6.34 -23.78
N GLY A 77 3.74 -7.31 -23.63
CA GLY A 77 3.43 -8.30 -24.67
C GLY A 77 2.99 -7.62 -25.95
N TYR A 78 2.01 -6.73 -25.89
CA TYR A 78 1.55 -5.96 -27.05
C TYR A 78 2.65 -5.12 -27.71
N PHE A 79 3.52 -4.53 -26.90
CA PHE A 79 4.65 -3.76 -27.42
C PHE A 79 5.66 -4.65 -28.16
N ILE A 80 5.96 -5.84 -27.63
CA ILE A 80 6.87 -6.81 -28.26
C ILE A 80 6.26 -7.34 -29.56
N ASP A 81 4.97 -7.68 -29.59
CA ASP A 81 4.27 -8.15 -30.78
C ASP A 81 4.29 -7.09 -31.88
N TRP A 82 4.03 -5.84 -31.53
CA TRP A 82 4.13 -4.73 -32.48
C TRP A 82 5.56 -4.57 -33.04
N PHE A 83 6.57 -4.73 -32.21
CA PHE A 83 7.96 -4.58 -32.63
C PHE A 83 8.44 -5.74 -33.51
N SER A 84 7.86 -6.93 -33.33
CA SER A 84 8.24 -8.14 -34.07
C SER A 84 7.67 -8.17 -35.48
N ASP A 85 6.44 -7.68 -35.69
CA ASP A 85 5.77 -7.65 -36.98
C ASP A 85 4.87 -6.40 -37.11
N PRO A 86 5.45 -5.22 -37.45
CA PRO A 86 4.69 -3.98 -37.53
C PRO A 86 3.70 -3.91 -38.71
N GLU A 87 3.88 -4.72 -39.77
CA GLU A 87 3.04 -4.68 -40.96
C GLU A 87 1.78 -5.53 -40.84
N ASN A 88 1.85 -6.65 -40.13
CA ASN A 88 0.74 -7.63 -40.01
C ASN A 88 0.03 -7.61 -38.65
N ASN A 89 0.21 -6.56 -37.89
CA ASN A 89 -0.29 -6.50 -36.52
C ASN A 89 -1.82 -6.35 -36.49
N GLU A 90 -2.54 -7.40 -36.06
CA GLU A 90 -3.98 -7.39 -35.77
C GLU A 90 -4.32 -6.76 -34.40
N LEU A 91 -3.38 -6.04 -33.79
CA LEU A 91 -3.59 -5.41 -32.48
C LEU A 91 -4.71 -4.37 -32.55
N PRO A 92 -5.48 -4.21 -31.47
CA PRO A 92 -6.50 -3.18 -31.38
C PRO A 92 -5.86 -1.81 -31.61
N LYS A 93 -6.19 -1.17 -32.73
CA LYS A 93 -5.73 0.19 -33.05
C LYS A 93 -6.35 1.14 -32.05
N ILE A 94 -5.55 1.61 -31.09
CA ILE A 94 -6.01 2.54 -30.06
C ILE A 94 -6.26 3.93 -30.66
N VAL A 95 -5.50 4.29 -31.69
CA VAL A 95 -5.65 5.55 -32.43
C VAL A 95 -5.27 5.30 -33.89
N ASN A 96 -5.95 5.94 -34.84
CA ASN A 96 -5.65 5.87 -36.30
C ASN A 96 -4.37 6.65 -36.66
N PHE A 97 -3.25 6.33 -36.00
CA PHE A 97 -1.96 6.97 -36.23
C PHE A 97 -0.89 5.90 -36.52
N ASP A 98 -0.01 6.18 -37.48
CA ASP A 98 1.20 5.37 -37.75
C ASP A 98 2.21 5.33 -36.58
N ALA A 99 1.79 5.79 -35.42
CA ALA A 99 2.57 5.95 -34.19
C ALA A 99 2.23 4.93 -33.10
N ASP A 100 1.54 3.82 -33.44
CA ASP A 100 1.03 2.86 -32.43
C ASP A 100 2.13 2.31 -31.50
N GLY A 101 3.34 2.07 -32.00
CA GLY A 101 4.46 1.63 -31.17
C GLY A 101 4.91 2.65 -30.14
N TYR A 102 4.90 3.94 -30.50
CA TYR A 102 5.22 5.00 -29.53
C TYR A 102 4.15 5.14 -28.45
N ILE A 103 2.89 4.86 -28.81
CA ILE A 103 1.77 4.86 -27.85
C ILE A 103 1.94 3.71 -26.85
N TRP A 104 2.28 2.51 -27.31
CA TRP A 104 2.55 1.36 -26.43
C TRP A 104 3.75 1.62 -25.52
N ALA A 105 4.83 2.20 -26.03
CA ALA A 105 5.98 2.59 -25.24
C ALA A 105 5.64 3.65 -24.19
N ALA A 106 4.88 4.67 -24.56
CA ALA A 106 4.43 5.72 -23.65
C ALA A 106 3.50 5.15 -22.57
N LEU A 107 2.58 4.25 -22.92
CA LEU A 107 1.68 3.58 -21.98
C LEU A 107 2.47 2.72 -21.00
N LEU A 108 3.45 1.95 -21.46
CA LEU A 108 4.33 1.14 -20.61
C LEU A 108 5.12 2.01 -19.63
N SER A 109 5.68 3.12 -20.11
CA SER A 109 6.41 4.08 -19.27
C SER A 109 5.49 4.71 -18.21
N PHE A 110 4.30 5.10 -18.59
CA PHE A 110 3.30 5.67 -17.69
C PHE A 110 2.85 4.68 -16.62
N LEU A 111 2.54 3.43 -17.00
CA LEU A 111 2.19 2.36 -16.06
C LEU A 111 3.33 2.08 -15.08
N SER A 112 4.56 2.01 -15.56
CA SER A 112 5.74 1.80 -14.71
C SER A 112 5.93 2.95 -13.72
N PHE A 113 5.73 4.19 -14.17
CA PHE A 113 5.75 5.37 -13.30
C PHE A 113 4.65 5.31 -12.24
N LEU A 114 3.42 4.96 -12.61
CA LEU A 114 2.31 4.79 -11.65
C LEU A 114 2.62 3.72 -10.62
N CYS A 115 3.18 2.58 -11.02
CA CYS A 115 3.59 1.52 -10.10
C CYS A 115 4.62 2.05 -9.08
N ALA A 116 5.66 2.74 -9.55
CA ALA A 116 6.69 3.30 -8.69
C ALA A 116 6.13 4.38 -7.74
N PHE A 117 5.30 5.28 -8.27
CA PHE A 117 4.69 6.36 -7.50
C PHE A 117 3.74 5.82 -6.42
N GLN A 118 3.01 4.75 -6.70
CA GLN A 118 2.08 4.15 -5.75
C GLN A 118 2.81 3.35 -4.66
N GLN A 119 3.94 2.70 -4.96
CA GLN A 119 4.68 1.90 -3.98
C GLN A 119 5.22 2.72 -2.80
N TYR A 120 5.74 3.90 -3.04
CA TYR A 120 6.44 4.69 -2.01
C TYR A 120 5.54 5.12 -0.83
N PRO A 121 4.40 5.80 -1.04
CA PRO A 121 3.54 6.24 0.05
C PRO A 121 2.93 5.05 0.82
N PHE A 122 2.67 3.94 0.14
CA PHE A 122 2.16 2.74 0.77
C PHE A 122 3.15 2.11 1.75
N TYR A 123 4.42 2.01 1.34
CA TYR A 123 5.47 1.51 2.21
C TYR A 123 5.62 2.34 3.47
N GLN A 124 5.60 3.67 3.33
CA GLN A 124 5.68 4.58 4.48
C GLN A 124 4.45 4.43 5.40
N TYR A 125 3.27 4.38 4.83
CA TYR A 125 2.04 4.23 5.60
C TYR A 125 1.98 2.89 6.35
N GLN A 126 2.35 1.78 5.71
CA GLN A 126 2.43 0.47 6.36
C GLN A 126 3.48 0.44 7.47
N ARG A 127 4.63 1.04 7.24
CA ARG A 127 5.73 1.07 8.21
C ARG A 127 5.31 1.77 9.50
N VAL A 128 4.65 2.91 9.39
CA VAL A 128 4.17 3.68 10.55
C VAL A 128 3.09 2.91 11.32
N LYS A 129 2.08 2.39 10.62
CA LYS A 129 0.98 1.64 11.27
C LYS A 129 1.42 0.28 11.80
N GLY A 130 2.28 -0.44 11.07
CA GLY A 130 2.86 -1.71 11.51
C GLY A 130 3.75 -1.57 12.75
N SER A 131 4.51 -0.48 12.85
CA SER A 131 5.30 -0.16 14.04
C SER A 131 4.40 0.03 15.27
N ASN A 132 3.25 0.68 15.13
CA ASN A 132 2.30 0.87 16.23
C ASN A 132 1.67 -0.46 16.66
N PHE A 133 1.47 -1.39 15.72
CA PHE A 133 1.01 -2.73 16.04
C PHE A 133 2.04 -3.52 16.86
N LEU A 134 3.31 -3.47 16.50
CA LEU A 134 4.38 -4.15 17.25
C LEU A 134 4.51 -3.61 18.68
N LYS A 135 4.37 -2.31 18.88
CA LYS A 135 4.41 -1.70 20.22
C LYS A 135 3.32 -2.26 21.16
N LEU A 136 2.20 -2.72 20.62
CA LEU A 136 1.12 -3.31 21.41
C LEU A 136 1.52 -4.65 22.06
N PHE A 137 2.47 -5.38 21.48
CA PHE A 137 2.96 -6.64 22.02
C PHE A 137 4.13 -6.49 23.00
N TYR A 138 4.75 -5.31 23.03
CA TYR A 138 5.91 -5.04 23.88
C TYR A 138 5.60 -4.11 25.06
N SER A 139 4.37 -3.61 25.19
CA SER A 139 3.88 -2.84 26.34
C SER A 139 3.03 -3.72 27.27
#